data_9c5d2faf8ddbf7523ba393c0a42c8d14
#
_entry.id   9c5d2faf8ddbf7523ba393c0a42c8d14
#
_cell.length_a   1.000
_cell.length_b   1.000
_cell.length_c   1.000
_cell.angle_alpha   90.00
_cell.angle_beta   90.00
_cell.angle_gamma   90.00
#
_symmetry.space_group_name_H-M   'P 1'
#
loop_
_entity.id
_entity.type
_entity.pdbx_description
1 polymer ?
#
loop_
_entity_poly.entity_id
_entity_poly.type
_entity_poly.pdbx_seq_one_letter_code
_entity_poly.pdbx_strand_id
1 'polypeptide(L)'
;MKTCTCLIRATFWQLRGVVPEYRYPDQVIFNLSAVCLMRGRTCLNVRKRGADHVILPGGKIEPGETPLEAAIREAREETCLVLDPADLTHLGTFDAPAANGDADGICCAVYVCDWQDSWPEPVPDSEIVEYEWTDLDHCHDDARQAPLLLGRVIPALQQRGLL
;
A
#
# COMPACT_ATOMS: atom_id res chain seq x y z
N MET A 1 -32.57 6.70 -5.92
CA MET A 1 -31.49 7.68 -6.08
C MET A 1 -30.93 7.95 -4.69
N LYS A 2 -29.83 7.28 -4.30
CA LYS A 2 -29.12 7.54 -3.04
C LYS A 2 -27.82 8.25 -3.41
N THR A 3 -27.78 9.54 -3.18
CA THR A 3 -26.64 10.44 -3.41
C THR A 3 -25.50 10.09 -2.44
N CYS A 4 -24.35 9.83 -3.01
CA CYS A 4 -23.11 9.52 -2.32
C CYS A 4 -22.60 10.76 -1.54
N THR A 5 -22.65 10.71 -0.20
CA THR A 5 -22.21 11.80 0.70
C THR A 5 -20.72 11.59 1.08
N CYS A 6 -19.88 11.26 0.12
CA CYS A 6 -18.44 10.97 0.38
C CYS A 6 -17.51 12.21 0.24
N LEU A 7 -18.03 13.39 -0.11
CA LEU A 7 -17.20 14.54 -0.52
C LEU A 7 -16.84 15.56 0.58
N ILE A 8 -17.24 15.37 1.83
CA ILE A 8 -17.07 16.44 2.85
C ILE A 8 -16.11 16.05 4.01
N ARG A 9 -15.46 14.91 3.99
CA ARG A 9 -14.62 14.45 5.13
C ARG A 9 -13.10 14.43 4.92
N ALA A 10 -12.61 14.81 3.75
CA ALA A 10 -11.16 14.77 3.46
C ALA A 10 -10.31 15.81 4.23
N THR A 11 -10.92 16.86 4.77
CA THR A 11 -10.20 17.99 5.40
C THR A 11 -10.00 17.85 6.92
N PHE A 12 -10.63 16.88 7.56
CA PHE A 12 -10.56 16.75 9.04
C PHE A 12 -9.45 15.80 9.54
N TRP A 13 -8.80 15.10 8.64
CA TRP A 13 -7.87 14.00 8.92
C TRP A 13 -6.42 14.41 9.18
N GLN A 14 -6.02 15.59 8.69
CA GLN A 14 -4.65 16.08 8.80
C GLN A 14 -4.20 16.48 10.22
N LEU A 15 -5.09 16.51 11.20
CA LEU A 15 -4.80 17.12 12.51
C LEU A 15 -4.69 16.17 13.70
N ARG A 16 -4.94 14.86 13.58
CA ARG A 16 -4.91 13.97 14.76
C ARG A 16 -4.31 12.57 14.62
N GLY A 17 -3.76 12.17 13.50
CA GLY A 17 -3.05 10.87 13.39
C GLY A 17 -3.90 9.62 13.74
N VAL A 18 -5.19 9.74 13.90
CA VAL A 18 -6.10 8.63 14.21
C VAL A 18 -6.91 8.33 12.96
N VAL A 19 -6.62 7.21 12.30
CA VAL A 19 -7.45 6.67 11.22
C VAL A 19 -8.60 5.90 11.89
N PRO A 20 -9.87 6.33 11.79
CA PRO A 20 -10.96 5.54 12.34
C PRO A 20 -11.13 4.25 11.56
N GLU A 21 -11.38 3.18 12.27
CA GLU A 21 -11.89 1.95 11.72
C GLU A 21 -13.25 2.24 11.04
N TYR A 22 -13.24 2.34 9.71
CA TYR A 22 -14.46 2.63 8.93
C TYR A 22 -15.27 1.33 8.83
N ARG A 23 -16.27 1.20 9.70
CA ARG A 23 -17.28 0.14 9.57
C ARG A 23 -18.50 0.68 8.83
N TYR A 24 -18.69 0.24 7.59
CA TYR A 24 -20.04 0.15 7.07
C TYR A 24 -20.75 -0.95 7.86
N PRO A 25 -22.06 -0.82 8.18
CA PRO A 25 -22.74 -1.73 9.13
C PRO A 25 -22.59 -3.23 8.84
N ASP A 26 -22.14 -3.60 7.65
CA ASP A 26 -22.01 -5.00 7.21
C ASP A 26 -20.68 -5.27 6.47
N GLN A 27 -19.69 -4.36 6.52
CA GLN A 27 -18.40 -4.54 5.82
C GLN A 27 -17.21 -4.42 6.77
N VAL A 28 -16.24 -5.32 6.60
CA VAL A 28 -14.95 -5.27 7.28
C VAL A 28 -13.96 -4.53 6.40
N ILE A 29 -13.56 -3.32 6.82
CA ILE A 29 -12.56 -2.50 6.14
C ILE A 29 -11.31 -2.38 7.01
N PHE A 30 -10.14 -2.77 6.48
CA PHE A 30 -8.87 -2.63 7.17
C PHE A 30 -8.19 -1.30 6.83
N ASN A 31 -7.68 -0.63 7.86
CA ASN A 31 -6.82 0.54 7.72
C ASN A 31 -5.38 0.06 7.59
N LEU A 32 -4.78 0.31 6.43
CA LEU A 32 -3.45 -0.17 6.07
C LEU A 32 -2.53 1.00 5.75
N SER A 33 -1.24 0.71 5.79
CA SER A 33 -0.20 1.57 5.22
C SER A 33 0.78 0.74 4.42
N ALA A 34 1.25 1.27 3.27
CA ALA A 34 2.11 0.55 2.35
C ALA A 34 3.13 1.47 1.69
N VAL A 35 4.23 0.88 1.23
CA VAL A 35 5.28 1.57 0.47
C VAL A 35 5.34 1.05 -0.95
N CYS A 36 5.25 1.95 -1.92
CA CYS A 36 5.58 1.70 -3.32
C CYS A 36 7.08 1.98 -3.51
N LEU A 37 7.91 0.95 -3.40
CA LEU A 37 9.35 1.02 -3.63
C LEU A 37 9.61 0.99 -5.13
N MET A 38 10.08 2.10 -5.69
CA MET A 38 10.23 2.30 -7.13
C MET A 38 11.66 2.08 -7.60
N ARG A 39 11.83 1.27 -8.66
CA ARG A 39 13.09 1.17 -9.43
C ARG A 39 12.76 1.50 -10.90
N GLY A 40 12.93 2.76 -11.27
CA GLY A 40 12.47 3.25 -12.57
C GLY A 40 10.96 3.07 -12.73
N ARG A 41 10.53 2.28 -13.72
CA ARG A 41 9.11 2.01 -13.99
C ARG A 41 8.61 0.68 -13.41
N THR A 42 9.36 0.11 -12.48
CA THR A 42 8.94 -1.08 -11.73
C THR A 42 8.74 -0.77 -10.27
N CYS A 43 7.89 -1.51 -9.57
CA CYS A 43 7.78 -1.46 -8.13
C CYS A 43 7.95 -2.84 -7.50
N LEU A 44 8.51 -2.86 -6.29
CA LEU A 44 8.62 -4.08 -5.50
C LEU A 44 7.26 -4.46 -4.93
N ASN A 45 6.82 -5.67 -5.25
CA ASN A 45 5.67 -6.32 -4.63
C ASN A 45 6.13 -7.55 -3.83
N VAL A 46 5.34 -7.92 -2.85
CA VAL A 46 5.54 -9.09 -2.00
C VAL A 46 4.35 -10.03 -2.10
N ARG A 47 4.58 -11.35 -1.98
CA ARG A 47 3.50 -12.33 -1.82
C ARG A 47 3.65 -13.03 -0.48
N LYS A 48 2.60 -12.91 0.34
CA LYS A 48 2.53 -13.56 1.64
C LYS A 48 2.17 -15.05 1.48
N ARG A 49 2.60 -15.86 2.44
CA ARG A 49 2.29 -17.28 2.47
C ARG A 49 0.77 -17.51 2.46
N GLY A 50 0.30 -18.31 1.51
CA GLY A 50 -1.12 -18.62 1.34
C GLY A 50 -1.95 -17.52 0.65
N ALA A 51 -1.32 -16.44 0.20
CA ALA A 51 -1.98 -15.41 -0.60
C ALA A 51 -1.86 -15.69 -2.10
N ASP A 52 -2.93 -15.38 -2.84
CA ASP A 52 -2.95 -15.51 -4.30
C ASP A 52 -2.41 -14.26 -4.99
N HIS A 53 -2.51 -13.10 -4.34
CA HIS A 53 -2.10 -11.83 -4.91
C HIS A 53 -0.73 -11.38 -4.39
N VAL A 54 0.00 -10.68 -5.28
CA VAL A 54 1.14 -9.85 -4.91
C VAL A 54 0.65 -8.45 -4.54
N ILE A 55 1.23 -7.89 -3.48
CA ILE A 55 0.82 -6.62 -2.89
C ILE A 55 2.04 -5.73 -2.65
N LEU A 56 1.84 -4.44 -2.51
CA LEU A 56 2.90 -3.54 -2.01
C LEU A 56 3.30 -3.97 -0.59
N PRO A 57 4.59 -3.88 -0.21
CA PRO A 57 5.01 -4.04 1.17
C PRO A 57 4.19 -3.15 2.10
N GLY A 58 3.54 -3.76 3.09
CA GLY A 58 2.65 -3.05 3.97
C GLY A 58 1.70 -3.93 4.77
N GLY A 59 1.01 -3.30 5.72
CA GLY A 59 0.11 -3.98 6.62
C GLY A 59 -0.76 -3.05 7.45
N LYS A 60 -1.31 -3.59 8.54
CA LYS A 60 -2.25 -2.86 9.39
C LYS A 60 -1.55 -1.79 10.21
N ILE A 61 -2.20 -0.62 10.31
CA ILE A 61 -1.76 0.44 11.22
C ILE A 61 -2.11 0.00 12.63
N GLU A 62 -1.12 -0.06 13.53
CA GLU A 62 -1.31 -0.44 14.92
C GLU A 62 -1.84 0.73 15.78
N PRO A 63 -2.47 0.43 16.94
CA PRO A 63 -2.93 1.48 17.85
C PRO A 63 -1.80 2.40 18.32
N GLY A 64 -1.95 3.71 18.07
CA GLY A 64 -0.97 4.73 18.42
C GLY A 64 0.10 5.00 17.38
N GLU A 65 0.12 4.25 16.30
CA GLU A 65 1.04 4.40 15.18
C GLU A 65 0.47 5.36 14.13
N THR A 66 1.32 6.19 13.56
CA THR A 66 0.96 6.98 12.37
C THR A 66 1.04 6.11 11.11
N PRO A 67 0.34 6.47 10.02
CA PRO A 67 0.47 5.72 8.76
C PRO A 67 1.91 5.64 8.23
N LEU A 68 2.73 6.68 8.42
CA LEU A 68 4.12 6.67 8.00
C LEU A 68 4.96 5.69 8.83
N GLU A 69 4.77 5.66 10.14
CA GLU A 69 5.46 4.72 11.03
C GLU A 69 5.09 3.27 10.68
N ALA A 70 3.78 3.00 10.46
CA ALA A 70 3.31 1.69 10.00
C ALA A 70 3.96 1.26 8.68
N ALA A 71 4.00 2.16 7.68
CA ALA A 71 4.64 1.87 6.40
C ALA A 71 6.12 1.49 6.53
N ILE A 72 6.88 2.22 7.37
CA ILE A 72 8.30 1.96 7.62
C ILE A 72 8.49 0.63 8.38
N ARG A 73 7.67 0.37 9.41
CA ARG A 73 7.71 -0.88 10.19
C ARG A 73 7.45 -2.09 9.29
N GLU A 74 6.35 -2.07 8.53
CA GLU A 74 5.95 -3.15 7.64
C GLU A 74 7.00 -3.38 6.53
N ALA A 75 7.51 -2.32 5.90
CA ALA A 75 8.58 -2.45 4.92
C ALA A 75 9.82 -3.12 5.52
N ARG A 76 10.20 -2.76 6.76
CA ARG A 76 11.31 -3.39 7.45
C ARG A 76 11.06 -4.86 7.77
N GLU A 77 9.85 -5.21 8.24
CA GLU A 77 9.49 -6.58 8.59
C GLU A 77 9.45 -7.49 7.36
N GLU A 78 8.91 -6.96 6.25
CA GLU A 78 8.71 -7.74 5.04
C GLU A 78 9.92 -7.76 4.10
N THR A 79 10.75 -6.70 4.09
CA THR A 79 11.87 -6.58 3.13
C THR A 79 13.25 -6.46 3.78
N CYS A 80 13.32 -6.37 5.11
CA CYS A 80 14.53 -6.07 5.88
C CYS A 80 15.18 -4.71 5.56
N LEU A 81 14.50 -3.83 4.85
CA LEU A 81 14.98 -2.49 4.52
C LEU A 81 14.69 -1.51 5.66
N VAL A 82 15.63 -0.66 5.96
CA VAL A 82 15.44 0.45 6.91
C VAL A 82 15.28 1.73 6.09
N LEU A 83 14.04 2.19 5.98
CA LEU A 83 13.69 3.38 5.22
C LEU A 83 13.85 4.64 6.08
N ASP A 84 14.45 5.70 5.52
CA ASP A 84 14.43 7.01 6.16
C ASP A 84 13.05 7.67 5.91
N PRO A 85 12.35 8.14 6.96
CA PRO A 85 11.10 8.88 6.79
C PRO A 85 11.19 10.05 5.79
N ALA A 86 12.37 10.67 5.65
CA ALA A 86 12.60 11.77 4.73
C ALA A 86 12.56 11.36 3.25
N ASP A 87 12.80 10.08 2.95
CA ASP A 87 12.79 9.54 1.59
C ASP A 87 11.38 9.11 1.14
N LEU A 88 10.40 9.10 2.05
CA LEU A 88 9.04 8.69 1.76
C LEU A 88 8.14 9.88 1.45
N THR A 89 7.56 9.86 0.27
CA THR A 89 6.56 10.86 -0.15
C THR A 89 5.17 10.26 -0.12
N HIS A 90 4.24 10.87 0.63
CA HIS A 90 2.84 10.43 0.66
C HIS A 90 2.18 10.57 -0.71
N LEU A 91 1.86 9.44 -1.35
CA LEU A 91 1.17 9.39 -2.64
C LEU A 91 -0.33 9.69 -2.51
N GLY A 92 -0.95 9.15 -1.48
CA GLY A 92 -2.38 9.32 -1.22
C GLY A 92 -2.91 8.27 -0.25
N THR A 93 -4.17 8.43 0.14
CA THR A 93 -4.91 7.41 0.89
C THR A 93 -6.06 6.93 0.01
N PHE A 94 -6.14 5.62 -0.21
CA PHE A 94 -7.01 5.04 -1.22
C PHE A 94 -7.88 3.92 -0.64
N ASP A 95 -9.15 3.91 -1.05
CA ASP A 95 -10.03 2.78 -0.83
C ASP A 95 -9.93 1.80 -2.02
N ALA A 96 -9.82 0.52 -1.72
CA ALA A 96 -9.79 -0.56 -2.71
C ALA A 96 -10.42 -1.84 -2.14
N PRO A 97 -10.87 -2.78 -3.00
CA PRO A 97 -11.18 -4.14 -2.56
C PRO A 97 -9.95 -4.79 -1.91
N ALA A 98 -10.17 -5.61 -0.88
CA ALA A 98 -9.10 -6.40 -0.32
C ALA A 98 -8.61 -7.44 -1.35
N ALA A 99 -7.29 -7.55 -1.49
CA ALA A 99 -6.70 -8.51 -2.42
C ALA A 99 -6.74 -9.94 -1.88
N ASN A 100 -6.58 -10.10 -0.56
CA ASN A 100 -6.57 -11.39 0.13
C ASN A 100 -7.67 -11.41 1.19
N GLY A 101 -8.38 -12.53 1.28
CA GLY A 101 -9.71 -12.76 1.81
C GLY A 101 -10.12 -12.41 3.23
N ASP A 102 -9.39 -11.57 3.98
CA ASP A 102 -9.71 -11.30 5.39
C ASP A 102 -10.63 -10.08 5.61
N ALA A 103 -10.93 -9.33 4.55
CA ALA A 103 -11.76 -8.13 4.61
C ALA A 103 -12.52 -7.92 3.30
N ASP A 104 -13.59 -7.13 3.36
CA ASP A 104 -14.34 -6.70 2.17
C ASP A 104 -13.59 -5.61 1.40
N GLY A 105 -12.81 -4.82 2.11
CA GLY A 105 -12.04 -3.72 1.52
C GLY A 105 -10.94 -3.22 2.43
N ILE A 106 -10.18 -2.28 1.90
CA ILE A 106 -9.08 -1.60 2.59
C ILE A 106 -9.18 -0.09 2.38
N CYS A 107 -8.72 0.66 3.39
CA CYS A 107 -8.35 2.06 3.28
C CYS A 107 -6.84 2.15 3.52
N CYS A 108 -6.05 2.42 2.49
CA CYS A 108 -4.60 2.31 2.54
C CYS A 108 -3.90 3.65 2.29
N ALA A 109 -3.08 4.09 3.24
CA ALA A 109 -2.14 5.19 3.03
C ALA A 109 -0.91 4.64 2.27
N VAL A 110 -0.61 5.19 1.10
CA VAL A 110 0.51 4.76 0.26
C VAL A 110 1.58 5.83 0.20
N TYR A 111 2.81 5.42 0.44
CA TYR A 111 4.01 6.23 0.31
C TYR A 111 4.85 5.73 -0.86
N VAL A 112 5.53 6.65 -1.56
CA VAL A 112 6.51 6.32 -2.61
C VAL A 112 7.90 6.56 -2.08
N CYS A 113 8.81 5.65 -2.40
CA CYS A 113 10.22 5.75 -2.11
C CYS A 113 11.00 5.17 -3.29
N ASP A 114 12.02 5.90 -3.76
CA ASP A 114 12.91 5.39 -4.79
C ASP A 114 13.87 4.35 -4.20
N TRP A 115 14.05 3.25 -4.93
CA TRP A 115 15.02 2.22 -4.57
C TRP A 115 16.44 2.77 -4.59
N GLN A 116 17.21 2.48 -3.55
CA GLN A 116 18.62 2.84 -3.50
C GLN A 116 19.48 1.65 -3.92
N ASP A 117 20.40 1.85 -4.87
CA ASP A 117 21.31 0.81 -5.37
C ASP A 117 22.22 0.21 -4.29
N SER A 118 22.37 0.91 -3.16
CA SER A 118 23.10 0.43 -1.98
C SER A 118 22.31 -0.60 -1.16
N TRP A 119 21.02 -0.73 -1.37
CA TRP A 119 20.19 -1.68 -0.62
C TRP A 119 20.38 -3.10 -1.15
N PRO A 120 20.40 -4.09 -0.26
CA PRO A 120 20.42 -5.50 -0.68
C PRO A 120 19.08 -5.87 -1.33
N GLU A 121 19.13 -6.76 -2.33
CA GLU A 121 17.90 -7.37 -2.84
C GLU A 121 17.21 -8.16 -1.71
N PRO A 122 15.89 -8.01 -1.53
CA PRO A 122 15.17 -8.72 -0.49
C PRO A 122 15.16 -10.23 -0.77
N VAL A 123 15.29 -11.02 0.30
CA VAL A 123 15.30 -12.47 0.23
C VAL A 123 14.06 -13.00 0.96
N PRO A 124 13.27 -13.89 0.34
CA PRO A 124 12.09 -14.47 0.97
C PRO A 124 12.43 -15.11 2.32
N ASP A 125 11.66 -14.77 3.36
CA ASP A 125 11.78 -15.32 4.69
C ASP A 125 10.41 -15.33 5.39
N SER A 126 10.18 -16.34 6.22
CA SER A 126 9.03 -16.45 7.12
C SER A 126 7.67 -16.27 6.43
N GLU A 127 7.10 -15.09 6.51
CA GLU A 127 5.79 -14.77 5.97
C GLU A 127 5.82 -14.48 4.47
N ILE A 128 6.88 -13.87 3.96
CA ILE A 128 7.03 -13.52 2.55
C ILE A 128 7.63 -14.70 1.79
N VAL A 129 6.92 -15.19 0.78
CA VAL A 129 7.35 -16.34 -0.04
C VAL A 129 7.86 -15.94 -1.42
N GLU A 130 7.60 -14.72 -1.85
CA GLU A 130 8.00 -14.22 -3.17
C GLU A 130 8.16 -12.70 -3.15
N TYR A 131 9.19 -12.21 -3.86
CA TYR A 131 9.34 -10.81 -4.24
C TYR A 131 9.25 -10.70 -5.75
N GLU A 132 8.54 -9.69 -6.23
CA GLU A 132 8.36 -9.43 -7.64
C GLU A 132 8.61 -7.95 -7.94
N TRP A 133 9.50 -7.67 -8.90
CA TRP A 133 9.59 -6.34 -9.50
C TRP A 133 8.55 -6.23 -10.62
N THR A 134 7.41 -5.69 -10.28
CA THR A 134 6.27 -5.54 -11.19
C THR A 134 6.50 -4.39 -12.15
N ASP A 135 6.46 -4.65 -13.46
CA ASP A 135 6.48 -3.63 -14.51
C ASP A 135 5.13 -2.89 -14.54
N LEU A 136 5.13 -1.63 -14.16
CA LEU A 136 3.92 -0.81 -14.01
C LEU A 136 3.25 -0.43 -15.34
N ASP A 137 3.96 -0.58 -16.47
CA ASP A 137 3.39 -0.35 -17.80
C ASP A 137 2.66 -1.58 -18.36
N HIS A 138 3.05 -2.78 -17.93
CA HIS A 138 2.60 -4.04 -18.52
C HIS A 138 1.88 -5.00 -17.56
N CYS A 139 1.65 -4.61 -16.29
CA CYS A 139 1.07 -5.48 -15.28
C CYS A 139 -0.48 -5.56 -15.29
N HIS A 140 -1.16 -4.81 -16.15
CA HIS A 140 -2.62 -4.69 -16.12
C HIS A 140 -3.38 -5.99 -16.35
N ASP A 141 -2.79 -6.93 -17.10
CA ASP A 141 -3.40 -8.23 -17.43
C ASP A 141 -2.96 -9.35 -16.47
N ASP A 142 -2.08 -9.07 -15.50
CA ASP A 142 -1.70 -10.05 -14.49
C ASP A 142 -2.74 -10.09 -13.35
N ALA A 143 -3.52 -11.17 -13.33
CA ALA A 143 -4.55 -11.39 -12.33
C ALA A 143 -4.03 -11.50 -10.88
N ARG A 144 -2.71 -11.65 -10.68
CA ARG A 144 -2.10 -11.67 -9.35
C ARG A 144 -1.92 -10.28 -8.75
N GLN A 145 -1.97 -9.23 -9.59
CA GLN A 145 -1.79 -7.86 -9.11
C GLN A 145 -2.97 -7.39 -8.26
N ALA A 146 -2.66 -6.79 -7.11
CA ALA A 146 -3.67 -6.31 -6.20
C ALA A 146 -4.51 -5.16 -6.78
N PRO A 147 -5.84 -5.12 -6.50
CA PRO A 147 -6.72 -4.03 -6.96
C PRO A 147 -6.24 -2.63 -6.55
N LEU A 148 -5.58 -2.50 -5.39
CA LEU A 148 -4.98 -1.23 -4.94
C LEU A 148 -3.92 -0.73 -5.94
N LEU A 149 -3.02 -1.60 -6.38
CA LEU A 149 -1.96 -1.23 -7.32
C LEU A 149 -2.55 -0.77 -8.65
N LEU A 150 -3.36 -1.63 -9.29
CA LEU A 150 -3.90 -1.37 -10.62
C LEU A 150 -4.88 -0.20 -10.65
N GLY A 151 -5.79 -0.14 -9.68
CA GLY A 151 -6.91 0.79 -9.70
C GLY A 151 -6.64 2.14 -9.04
N ARG A 152 -5.56 2.27 -8.25
CA ARG A 152 -5.29 3.48 -7.45
C ARG A 152 -3.86 3.97 -7.56
N VAL A 153 -2.88 3.12 -7.29
CA VAL A 153 -1.47 3.54 -7.18
C VAL A 153 -0.92 3.93 -8.55
N ILE A 154 -1.07 3.07 -9.57
CA ILE A 154 -0.60 3.38 -10.93
C ILE A 154 -1.23 4.69 -11.46
N PRO A 155 -2.56 4.88 -11.43
CA PRO A 155 -3.16 6.16 -11.85
C PRO A 155 -2.65 7.37 -11.08
N ALA A 156 -2.39 7.22 -9.77
CA ALA A 156 -1.87 8.31 -8.95
C ALA A 156 -0.41 8.66 -9.27
N LEU A 157 0.43 7.65 -9.56
CA LEU A 157 1.81 7.85 -10.02
C LEU A 157 1.84 8.59 -11.36
N GLN A 158 1.00 8.18 -12.32
CA GLN A 158 0.86 8.83 -13.62
C GLN A 158 0.42 10.29 -13.47
N GLN A 159 -0.59 10.56 -12.64
CA GLN A 159 -1.09 11.92 -12.39
C GLN A 159 -0.03 12.84 -11.79
N ARG A 160 0.92 12.28 -11.02
CA ARG A 160 2.03 13.04 -10.42
C ARG A 160 3.27 13.11 -11.30
N GLY A 161 3.28 12.47 -12.47
CA GLY A 161 4.44 12.41 -13.36
C GLY A 161 5.60 11.59 -12.80
N LEU A 162 5.30 10.60 -11.95
CA LEU A 162 6.25 9.67 -11.38
C LEU A 162 6.36 8.37 -12.19
N LEU A 163 5.47 8.21 -13.18
CA LEU A 163 5.40 7.05 -14.07
C LEU A 163 5.22 7.49 -15.52
#